data_56cf31b21aae3bb331e1d5404f2e8c59
#
_entry.id   56cf31b21aae3bb331e1d5404f2e8c59
#
_cell.length_a   1.000
_cell.length_b   1.000
_cell.length_c   1.000
_cell.angle_alpha   90.00
_cell.angle_beta   90.00
_cell.angle_gamma   90.00
#
_symmetry.space_group_name_H-M   'P 1'
#
loop_
_entity.id
_entity.type
_entity.pdbx_description
1 polymer ?
#
loop_
_entity_poly.entity_id
_entity_poly.type
_entity_poly.pdbx_seq_one_letter_code
_entity_poly.pdbx_strand_id
1 'polypeptide(L)'
;TSGNGPDLMVMDHLKLDTYASKGLLLDLQEILQPMEEDGTLLSNITTAYKEADGRRYAVPLQFGLLLAVGRDVHPEEMSSMDAIAKAVSGKTESYMGDRTCGELVEEFYPLIVDDILQNRQVNRDTLHPWLEDLKKIADNCGILPSRKEGRAANIWDLGSDVRLVLQETDGFNEAMMPYAVAELLNANVVSMENAFYPKMVIGINSRSEHVETAKEFLRFALSEELQSVDTYEGFPVNAKALETQAAA
;
A
#
# COMPACT_ATOMS: atom_id res chain seq x y z
N THR A 1 24.92 -5.77 19.77
CA THR A 1 23.83 -6.07 20.69
C THR A 1 24.19 -5.67 22.13
N SER A 2 24.47 -4.38 22.29
CA SER A 2 24.98 -3.80 23.55
C SER A 2 23.87 -3.37 24.53
N GLY A 3 22.60 -3.65 24.28
CA GLY A 3 21.49 -3.14 25.09
C GLY A 3 21.12 -1.67 24.83
N ASN A 4 21.90 -0.95 24.05
CA ASN A 4 21.72 0.49 23.79
C ASN A 4 21.05 0.77 22.43
N GLY A 5 20.10 -0.04 22.02
CA GLY A 5 19.30 0.20 20.79
C GLY A 5 18.15 1.17 21.04
N PRO A 6 17.50 1.71 19.97
CA PRO A 6 16.30 2.51 20.12
C PRO A 6 15.16 1.68 20.72
N ASP A 7 14.25 2.32 21.44
CA ASP A 7 13.08 1.67 22.04
C ASP A 7 12.03 1.33 20.97
N LEU A 8 11.87 2.22 19.98
CA LEU A 8 11.01 2.08 18.81
C LEU A 8 11.84 2.04 17.53
N MET A 9 11.41 1.27 16.57
CA MET A 9 12.08 1.13 15.27
C MET A 9 11.09 1.36 14.14
N VAL A 10 11.43 2.26 13.22
CA VAL A 10 10.73 2.40 11.95
C VAL A 10 11.21 1.29 11.02
N MET A 11 10.29 0.48 10.53
CA MET A 11 10.57 -0.78 9.84
C MET A 11 10.41 -0.69 8.31
N ASP A 12 9.97 0.44 7.75
CA ASP A 12 9.65 0.61 6.32
C ASP A 12 10.76 0.10 5.37
N HIS A 13 12.01 0.30 5.74
CA HIS A 13 13.17 -0.13 4.94
C HIS A 13 13.97 -1.26 5.59
N LEU A 14 13.45 -1.88 6.65
CA LEU A 14 14.10 -2.94 7.38
C LEU A 14 13.47 -4.30 7.06
N LYS A 15 14.28 -5.35 7.05
CA LYS A 15 13.80 -6.71 6.86
C LYS A 15 13.15 -7.21 8.16
N LEU A 16 11.85 -7.00 8.33
CA LEU A 16 11.07 -7.36 9.52
C LEU A 16 11.38 -8.79 10.00
N ASP A 17 11.36 -9.77 9.09
CA ASP A 17 11.65 -11.18 9.39
C ASP A 17 13.01 -11.40 10.04
N THR A 18 14.02 -10.62 9.62
CA THR A 18 15.36 -10.74 10.20
C THR A 18 15.39 -10.28 11.65
N TYR A 19 14.62 -9.26 12.00
CA TYR A 19 14.55 -8.75 13.37
C TYR A 19 13.65 -9.63 14.23
N ALA A 20 12.50 -10.05 13.72
CA ALA A 20 11.56 -10.93 14.41
C ALA A 20 12.19 -12.30 14.73
N SER A 21 12.82 -12.96 13.75
CA SER A 21 13.46 -14.26 13.95
C SER A 21 14.62 -14.25 14.93
N LYS A 22 15.26 -13.10 15.12
CA LYS A 22 16.32 -12.90 16.14
C LYS A 22 15.76 -12.51 17.51
N GLY A 23 14.46 -12.45 17.68
CA GLY A 23 13.80 -12.02 18.91
C GLY A 23 14.15 -10.58 19.31
N LEU A 24 14.31 -9.68 18.32
CA LEU A 24 14.63 -8.28 18.56
C LEU A 24 13.39 -7.39 18.62
N LEU A 25 12.24 -7.91 18.22
CA LEU A 25 10.96 -7.21 18.24
C LEU A 25 10.02 -7.82 19.26
N LEU A 26 9.25 -6.96 19.91
CA LEU A 26 8.17 -7.34 20.82
C LEU A 26 6.93 -7.79 20.03
N ASP A 27 6.23 -8.78 20.54
CA ASP A 27 4.91 -9.12 20.01
C ASP A 27 3.89 -8.04 20.43
N LEU A 28 3.26 -7.43 19.44
CA LEU A 28 2.30 -6.33 19.61
C LEU A 28 0.84 -6.81 19.70
N GLN A 29 0.58 -8.11 19.63
CA GLN A 29 -0.77 -8.67 19.59
C GLN A 29 -1.63 -8.22 20.77
N GLU A 30 -1.06 -8.15 21.97
CA GLU A 30 -1.76 -7.69 23.18
C GLU A 30 -2.25 -6.23 23.08
N ILE A 31 -1.55 -5.40 22.30
CA ILE A 31 -1.92 -3.99 22.09
C ILE A 31 -2.94 -3.87 20.96
N LEU A 32 -2.71 -4.56 19.85
CA LEU A 32 -3.44 -4.35 18.61
C LEU A 32 -4.79 -5.06 18.58
N GLN A 33 -4.87 -6.30 19.11
CA GLN A 33 -6.09 -7.09 19.06
C GLN A 33 -7.30 -6.38 19.70
N PRO A 34 -7.22 -5.81 20.91
CA PRO A 34 -8.36 -5.11 21.48
C PRO A 34 -8.83 -3.92 20.65
N MET A 35 -7.89 -3.17 20.07
CA MET A 35 -8.20 -1.98 19.25
C MET A 35 -8.79 -2.35 17.88
N GLU A 36 -8.55 -3.54 17.39
CA GLU A 36 -9.18 -4.07 16.17
C GLU A 36 -10.56 -4.65 16.47
N GLU A 37 -10.71 -5.36 17.58
CA GLU A 37 -11.98 -5.96 18.00
C GLU A 37 -13.04 -4.92 18.34
N ASP A 38 -12.65 -3.77 18.89
CA ASP A 38 -13.56 -2.65 19.19
C ASP A 38 -13.78 -1.68 18.02
N GLY A 39 -13.09 -1.91 16.87
CA GLY A 39 -13.21 -1.10 15.68
C GLY A 39 -12.42 0.21 15.70
N THR A 40 -11.54 0.42 16.67
CA THR A 40 -10.66 1.59 16.75
C THR A 40 -9.69 1.60 15.56
N LEU A 41 -9.14 0.43 15.17
CA LEU A 41 -8.22 0.29 14.04
C LEU A 41 -8.89 -0.39 12.85
N LEU A 42 -8.44 -0.01 11.65
CA LEU A 42 -8.79 -0.66 10.40
C LEU A 42 -8.09 -2.02 10.31
N SER A 43 -8.76 -3.07 10.77
CA SER A 43 -8.19 -4.42 10.87
C SER A 43 -7.71 -4.98 9.54
N ASN A 44 -8.37 -4.63 8.42
CA ASN A 44 -7.95 -5.00 7.06
C ASN A 44 -6.57 -4.43 6.67
N ILE A 45 -6.12 -3.35 7.31
CA ILE A 45 -4.80 -2.75 7.11
C ILE A 45 -3.80 -3.29 8.15
N THR A 46 -4.17 -3.25 9.42
CA THR A 46 -3.24 -3.56 10.51
C THR A 46 -2.90 -5.04 10.60
N THR A 47 -3.77 -5.95 10.13
CA THR A 47 -3.51 -7.39 10.12
C THR A 47 -2.55 -7.85 9.02
N ALA A 48 -2.16 -6.98 8.07
CA ALA A 48 -1.19 -7.31 7.03
C ALA A 48 0.19 -7.79 7.59
N TYR A 49 0.50 -7.40 8.82
CA TYR A 49 1.74 -7.80 9.51
C TYR A 49 1.53 -8.95 10.51
N LYS A 50 0.36 -9.60 10.48
CA LYS A 50 0.09 -10.75 11.35
C LYS A 50 0.75 -12.00 10.82
N GLU A 51 1.58 -12.62 11.65
CA GLU A 51 2.24 -13.88 11.34
C GLU A 51 1.24 -15.06 11.36
N ALA A 52 1.60 -16.18 10.73
CA ALA A 52 0.76 -17.38 10.70
C ALA A 52 0.47 -17.95 12.10
N ASP A 53 1.34 -17.71 13.07
CA ASP A 53 1.16 -18.09 14.47
C ASP A 53 0.36 -17.08 15.31
N GLY A 54 -0.14 -16.04 14.67
CA GLY A 54 -0.96 -14.98 15.27
C GLY A 54 -0.18 -13.81 15.86
N ARG A 55 1.15 -13.89 15.96
CA ARG A 55 1.99 -12.80 16.47
C ARG A 55 2.11 -11.65 15.49
N ARG A 56 2.40 -10.47 16.01
CA ARG A 56 2.70 -9.27 15.22
C ARG A 56 3.89 -8.52 15.79
N TYR A 57 4.87 -8.28 14.96
CA TYR A 57 6.11 -7.61 15.37
C TYR A 57 6.21 -6.17 14.89
N ALA A 58 5.27 -5.73 14.09
CA ALA A 58 5.15 -4.37 13.59
C ALA A 58 3.71 -4.05 13.24
N VAL A 59 3.41 -2.75 13.14
CA VAL A 59 2.12 -2.22 12.72
C VAL A 59 2.33 -0.96 11.89
N PRO A 60 1.63 -0.78 10.75
CA PRO A 60 1.64 0.49 10.06
C PRO A 60 0.83 1.51 10.86
N LEU A 61 1.33 2.73 10.97
CA LEU A 61 0.56 3.85 11.51
C LEU A 61 -0.28 4.54 10.44
N GLN A 62 0.15 4.42 9.19
CA GLN A 62 -0.49 5.04 8.04
C GLN A 62 -0.44 4.10 6.83
N PHE A 63 -1.23 4.40 5.82
CA PHE A 63 -1.23 3.68 4.55
C PHE A 63 -1.49 4.61 3.37
N GLY A 64 -1.00 4.24 2.20
CA GLY A 64 -1.34 4.83 0.90
C GLY A 64 -2.25 3.93 0.09
N LEU A 65 -2.92 4.49 -0.90
CA LEU A 65 -3.78 3.77 -1.84
C LEU A 65 -3.24 3.89 -3.26
N LEU A 66 -3.54 2.90 -4.08
CA LEU A 66 -3.36 2.98 -5.53
C LEU A 66 -4.71 3.28 -6.17
N LEU A 67 -4.79 4.41 -6.87
CA LEU A 67 -5.95 4.84 -7.62
C LEU A 67 -5.75 4.61 -9.10
N ALA A 68 -6.75 4.06 -9.78
CA ALA A 68 -6.84 4.02 -11.22
C ALA A 68 -7.70 5.20 -11.70
N VAL A 69 -7.17 6.02 -12.58
CA VAL A 69 -7.87 7.20 -13.13
C VAL A 69 -7.98 7.06 -14.64
N GLY A 70 -9.19 7.08 -15.17
CA GLY A 70 -9.42 6.94 -16.61
C GLY A 70 -10.87 7.08 -17.00
N ARG A 71 -11.13 7.38 -18.31
CA ARG A 71 -12.50 7.61 -18.79
C ARG A 71 -13.35 6.35 -18.82
N ASP A 72 -12.72 5.22 -19.14
CA ASP A 72 -13.37 3.94 -19.32
C ASP A 72 -12.93 2.96 -18.23
N VAL A 73 -12.78 3.44 -16.99
CA VAL A 73 -12.34 2.65 -15.86
C VAL A 73 -13.52 2.42 -14.91
N HIS A 74 -13.78 1.17 -14.58
CA HIS A 74 -14.86 0.76 -13.70
C HIS A 74 -14.33 -0.10 -12.54
N PRO A 75 -14.97 -0.10 -11.36
CA PRO A 75 -14.51 -0.86 -10.20
C PRO A 75 -14.26 -2.35 -10.48
N GLU A 76 -15.15 -2.99 -11.22
CA GLU A 76 -15.04 -4.41 -11.58
C GLU A 76 -13.81 -4.73 -12.44
N GLU A 77 -13.32 -3.76 -13.22
CA GLU A 77 -12.13 -3.89 -14.05
C GLU A 77 -10.83 -3.76 -13.27
N MET A 78 -10.89 -3.14 -12.08
CA MET A 78 -9.74 -2.91 -11.19
C MET A 78 -9.72 -3.85 -9.98
N SER A 79 -10.52 -4.90 -9.98
CA SER A 79 -10.70 -5.80 -8.84
C SER A 79 -9.63 -6.91 -8.72
N SER A 80 -8.91 -7.21 -9.82
CA SER A 80 -7.86 -8.23 -9.83
C SER A 80 -6.92 -8.04 -11.03
N MET A 81 -5.76 -8.70 -11.01
CA MET A 81 -4.81 -8.68 -12.14
C MET A 81 -5.43 -9.19 -13.44
N ASP A 82 -6.19 -10.28 -13.38
CA ASP A 82 -6.89 -10.83 -14.57
C ASP A 82 -7.96 -9.87 -15.10
N ALA A 83 -8.69 -9.17 -14.22
CA ALA A 83 -9.66 -8.16 -14.63
C ALA A 83 -8.98 -6.97 -15.33
N ILE A 84 -7.90 -6.46 -14.76
CA ILE A 84 -7.09 -5.37 -15.34
C ILE A 84 -6.51 -5.79 -16.68
N ALA A 85 -5.90 -6.97 -16.76
CA ALA A 85 -5.33 -7.49 -18.00
C ALA A 85 -6.38 -7.64 -19.11
N LYS A 86 -7.60 -8.03 -18.76
CA LYS A 86 -8.73 -8.08 -19.72
C LYS A 86 -9.20 -6.68 -20.12
N ALA A 87 -9.31 -5.75 -19.19
CA ALA A 87 -9.75 -4.38 -19.46
C ALA A 87 -8.82 -3.64 -20.41
N VAL A 88 -7.50 -3.85 -20.29
CA VAL A 88 -6.49 -3.22 -21.16
C VAL A 88 -6.25 -4.00 -22.47
N SER A 89 -6.71 -5.24 -22.58
CA SER A 89 -6.47 -6.10 -23.73
C SER A 89 -7.02 -5.51 -25.04
N GLY A 90 -6.18 -5.47 -26.07
CA GLY A 90 -6.54 -4.92 -27.38
C GLY A 90 -6.61 -3.40 -27.43
N LYS A 91 -6.20 -2.71 -26.39
CA LYS A 91 -6.00 -1.26 -26.40
C LYS A 91 -4.70 -0.90 -27.13
N THR A 92 -4.39 0.39 -27.25
CA THR A 92 -3.16 0.87 -27.88
C THR A 92 -1.99 0.80 -26.91
N GLU A 93 -0.75 0.73 -27.41
CA GLU A 93 0.46 0.71 -26.57
C GLU A 93 0.56 1.89 -25.61
N SER A 94 -0.02 3.04 -25.94
CA SER A 94 -0.03 4.22 -25.08
C SER A 94 -1.23 4.29 -24.13
N TYR A 95 -2.10 3.27 -24.08
CA TYR A 95 -3.32 3.30 -23.27
C TYR A 95 -3.06 3.57 -21.78
N MET A 96 -2.03 2.94 -21.20
CA MET A 96 -1.56 3.19 -19.83
C MET A 96 -0.36 4.13 -19.77
N GLY A 97 0.13 4.62 -20.93
CA GLY A 97 1.35 5.41 -21.04
C GLY A 97 2.62 4.60 -20.84
N ASP A 98 3.75 5.30 -20.87
CA ASP A 98 5.07 4.67 -20.76
C ASP A 98 5.36 4.19 -19.33
N ARG A 99 5.95 3.01 -19.21
CA ARG A 99 6.37 2.38 -17.96
C ARG A 99 7.68 1.64 -18.14
N THR A 100 8.50 1.57 -17.12
CA THR A 100 9.56 0.58 -17.02
C THR A 100 9.02 -0.76 -16.52
N CYS A 101 9.71 -1.86 -16.78
CA CYS A 101 9.33 -3.15 -16.21
C CYS A 101 9.32 -3.14 -14.67
N GLY A 102 10.24 -2.38 -14.05
CA GLY A 102 10.29 -2.23 -12.59
C GLY A 102 9.04 -1.54 -12.04
N GLU A 103 8.63 -0.44 -12.66
CA GLU A 103 7.42 0.29 -12.26
C GLU A 103 6.16 -0.56 -12.38
N LEU A 104 6.01 -1.35 -13.43
CA LEU A 104 4.87 -2.26 -13.54
C LEU A 104 4.85 -3.31 -12.43
N VAL A 105 6.01 -3.86 -12.06
CA VAL A 105 6.10 -4.80 -10.94
C VAL A 105 5.75 -4.11 -9.62
N GLU A 106 6.29 -2.93 -9.35
CA GLU A 106 6.03 -2.15 -8.14
C GLU A 106 4.55 -1.76 -8.01
N GLU A 107 3.93 -1.30 -9.11
CA GLU A 107 2.51 -0.88 -9.14
C GLU A 107 1.55 -2.05 -8.88
N PHE A 108 1.83 -3.24 -9.39
CA PHE A 108 0.91 -4.38 -9.32
C PHE A 108 1.25 -5.42 -8.24
N TYR A 109 2.43 -5.35 -7.62
CA TYR A 109 2.84 -6.28 -6.58
C TYR A 109 1.91 -6.27 -5.35
N PRO A 110 1.41 -5.13 -4.85
CA PRO A 110 0.51 -5.09 -3.70
C PRO A 110 -0.78 -5.89 -3.87
N LEU A 111 -1.25 -6.06 -5.12
CA LEU A 111 -2.48 -6.82 -5.42
C LEU A 111 -2.36 -8.34 -5.17
N ILE A 112 -1.16 -8.89 -5.13
CA ILE A 112 -0.97 -10.34 -5.22
C ILE A 112 0.13 -10.87 -4.28
N VAL A 113 0.78 -10.00 -3.53
CA VAL A 113 1.95 -10.39 -2.73
C VAL A 113 1.65 -11.53 -1.76
N ASP A 114 0.50 -11.50 -1.09
CA ASP A 114 0.11 -12.52 -0.11
C ASP A 114 -0.14 -13.88 -0.78
N ASP A 115 -0.73 -13.87 -1.96
CA ASP A 115 -0.99 -15.09 -2.75
C ASP A 115 0.31 -15.68 -3.34
N ILE A 116 1.26 -14.82 -3.72
CA ILE A 116 2.58 -15.25 -4.20
C ILE A 116 3.42 -15.83 -3.06
N LEU A 117 3.36 -15.20 -1.88
CA LEU A 117 4.16 -15.55 -0.71
C LEU A 117 3.34 -16.34 0.31
N GLN A 118 3.01 -17.59 0.00
CA GLN A 118 2.37 -18.48 0.96
C GLN A 118 3.42 -19.07 1.90
N ASN A 119 3.16 -18.96 3.21
CA ASN A 119 4.09 -19.46 4.25
C ASN A 119 5.54 -18.95 4.07
N ARG A 120 5.70 -17.71 3.60
CA ARG A 120 7.00 -17.07 3.29
C ARG A 120 7.81 -17.79 2.20
N GLN A 121 7.14 -18.56 1.37
CA GLN A 121 7.72 -19.21 0.20
C GLN A 121 6.98 -18.75 -1.04
N VAL A 122 7.74 -18.55 -2.13
CA VAL A 122 7.14 -18.17 -3.41
C VAL A 122 6.25 -19.30 -3.92
N ASN A 123 4.96 -19.05 -4.03
CA ASN A 123 4.02 -19.95 -4.66
C ASN A 123 4.12 -19.82 -6.19
N ARG A 124 4.70 -20.82 -6.84
CA ARG A 124 4.92 -20.81 -8.30
C ARG A 124 3.62 -20.89 -9.10
N ASP A 125 2.61 -21.56 -8.56
CA ASP A 125 1.33 -21.73 -9.23
C ASP A 125 0.54 -20.42 -9.27
N THR A 126 0.79 -19.52 -8.33
CA THR A 126 0.23 -18.15 -8.33
C THR A 126 1.14 -17.17 -9.07
N LEU A 127 2.46 -17.28 -8.90
CA LEU A 127 3.41 -16.36 -9.54
C LEU A 127 3.32 -16.42 -11.08
N HIS A 128 3.17 -17.60 -11.65
CA HIS A 128 3.16 -17.75 -13.12
C HIS A 128 1.97 -17.07 -13.78
N PRO A 129 0.71 -17.29 -13.35
CA PRO A 129 -0.45 -16.57 -13.89
C PRO A 129 -0.33 -15.05 -13.70
N TRP A 130 0.16 -14.59 -12.55
CA TRP A 130 0.39 -13.17 -12.30
C TRP A 130 1.38 -12.56 -13.28
N LEU A 131 2.49 -13.24 -13.59
CA LEU A 131 3.46 -12.77 -14.59
C LEU A 131 2.87 -12.78 -16.00
N GLU A 132 1.99 -13.72 -16.32
CA GLU A 132 1.28 -13.74 -17.61
C GLU A 132 0.31 -12.56 -17.73
N ASP A 133 -0.43 -12.23 -16.66
CA ASP A 133 -1.32 -11.07 -16.66
C ASP A 133 -0.52 -9.76 -16.67
N LEU A 134 0.56 -9.66 -15.90
CA LEU A 134 1.46 -8.52 -15.95
C LEU A 134 2.03 -8.30 -17.36
N LYS A 135 2.40 -9.39 -18.06
CA LYS A 135 2.85 -9.31 -19.45
C LYS A 135 1.75 -8.78 -20.38
N LYS A 136 0.52 -9.24 -20.24
CA LYS A 136 -0.63 -8.73 -21.03
C LYS A 136 -0.84 -7.23 -20.79
N ILE A 137 -0.68 -6.78 -19.54
CA ILE A 137 -0.73 -5.36 -19.20
C ILE A 137 0.44 -4.61 -19.86
N ALA A 138 1.66 -5.15 -19.76
CA ALA A 138 2.85 -4.56 -20.35
C ALA A 138 2.74 -4.40 -21.89
N ASP A 139 2.09 -5.33 -22.57
CA ASP A 139 1.85 -5.26 -24.02
C ASP A 139 0.98 -4.04 -24.42
N ASN A 140 0.32 -3.37 -23.46
CA ASN A 140 -0.47 -2.14 -23.64
C ASN A 140 0.21 -0.89 -23.06
N CYS A 141 1.48 -0.97 -22.74
CA CYS A 141 2.31 0.13 -22.24
C CYS A 141 3.53 0.31 -23.14
N GLY A 142 3.96 1.53 -23.32
CA GLY A 142 5.28 1.82 -23.88
C GLY A 142 6.36 1.43 -22.86
N ILE A 143 7.05 0.31 -23.11
CA ILE A 143 8.08 -0.15 -22.19
C ILE A 143 9.38 0.60 -22.38
N LEU A 144 9.79 1.38 -21.38
CA LEU A 144 11.03 2.11 -21.34
C LEU A 144 12.17 1.24 -20.82
N PRO A 145 13.38 1.28 -21.45
CA PRO A 145 14.56 0.57 -20.95
C PRO A 145 14.99 1.06 -19.57
N SER A 146 14.84 2.35 -19.31
CA SER A 146 15.13 2.97 -18.01
C SER A 146 14.42 4.33 -17.85
N ARG A 147 14.27 4.81 -16.62
CA ARG A 147 13.76 6.17 -16.32
C ARG A 147 14.61 7.31 -16.94
N LYS A 148 15.82 7.03 -17.36
CA LYS A 148 16.68 8.03 -18.01
C LYS A 148 16.27 8.35 -19.45
N GLU A 149 15.52 7.48 -20.08
CA GLU A 149 15.08 7.60 -21.47
C GLU A 149 13.65 8.15 -21.60
N GLY A 150 12.97 8.35 -20.50
CA GLY A 150 11.63 8.90 -20.42
C GLY A 150 11.14 8.92 -18.98
N ARG A 151 9.90 9.37 -18.77
CA ARG A 151 9.23 9.28 -17.49
C ARG A 151 7.96 8.44 -17.61
N ALA A 152 7.62 7.72 -16.56
CA ALA A 152 6.33 7.05 -16.46
C ALA A 152 5.19 8.07 -16.63
N ALA A 153 4.12 7.65 -17.28
CA ALA A 153 2.92 8.48 -17.39
C ALA A 153 2.33 8.70 -15.98
N ASN A 154 1.82 9.88 -15.78
CA ASN A 154 1.17 10.29 -14.54
C ASN A 154 -0.16 10.99 -14.85
N ILE A 155 -0.84 11.47 -13.82
CA ILE A 155 -2.17 12.08 -13.93
C ILE A 155 -2.25 13.23 -14.96
N TRP A 156 -1.16 13.96 -15.19
CA TRP A 156 -1.11 15.06 -16.16
C TRP A 156 -1.01 14.61 -17.62
N ASP A 157 -0.70 13.35 -17.86
CA ASP A 157 -0.63 12.77 -19.20
C ASP A 157 -1.98 12.21 -19.65
N LEU A 158 -2.96 12.15 -18.75
CA LEU A 158 -4.29 11.65 -19.05
C LEU A 158 -4.97 12.53 -20.11
N GLY A 159 -5.27 11.93 -21.27
CA GLY A 159 -5.81 12.69 -22.42
C GLY A 159 -6.25 11.83 -23.57
N SER A 160 -5.80 12.15 -24.80
CA SER A 160 -6.20 11.45 -26.02
C SER A 160 -5.55 10.07 -26.15
N ASP A 161 -4.28 9.97 -25.80
CA ASP A 161 -3.48 8.76 -26.00
C ASP A 161 -3.38 7.93 -24.71
N VAL A 162 -3.01 8.58 -23.60
CA VAL A 162 -3.04 7.95 -22.28
C VAL A 162 -4.46 8.01 -21.73
N ARG A 163 -5.05 6.84 -21.49
CA ARG A 163 -6.46 6.69 -21.10
C ARG A 163 -6.65 6.19 -19.69
N LEU A 164 -5.65 5.53 -19.14
CA LEU A 164 -5.62 4.99 -17.79
C LEU A 164 -4.27 5.34 -17.16
N VAL A 165 -4.31 5.91 -15.98
CA VAL A 165 -3.13 6.19 -15.15
C VAL A 165 -3.34 5.58 -13.78
N LEU A 166 -2.30 4.95 -13.25
CA LEU A 166 -2.22 4.54 -11.86
C LEU A 166 -1.52 5.62 -11.05
N GLN A 167 -2.13 6.00 -9.95
CA GLN A 167 -1.65 7.07 -9.08
C GLN A 167 -1.61 6.60 -7.63
N GLU A 168 -0.42 6.55 -7.05
CA GLU A 168 -0.26 6.40 -5.61
C GLU A 168 -0.77 7.66 -4.91
N THR A 169 -1.46 7.47 -3.80
CA THR A 169 -2.10 8.56 -3.05
C THR A 169 -1.88 8.34 -1.56
N ASP A 170 -1.25 9.32 -0.94
CA ASP A 170 -0.77 9.27 0.44
C ASP A 170 -1.59 10.15 1.38
N GLY A 171 -2.87 10.31 1.12
CA GLY A 171 -3.78 11.08 1.97
C GLY A 171 -4.83 11.84 1.16
N PHE A 172 -5.77 12.47 1.87
CA PHE A 172 -6.89 13.19 1.24
C PHE A 172 -6.44 14.37 0.38
N ASN A 173 -5.40 15.09 0.81
CA ASN A 173 -4.89 16.23 0.03
C ASN A 173 -4.30 15.78 -1.32
N GLU A 174 -3.60 14.66 -1.37
CA GLU A 174 -3.10 14.12 -2.62
C GLU A 174 -4.23 13.52 -3.47
N ALA A 175 -5.24 12.92 -2.84
CA ALA A 175 -6.43 12.40 -3.52
C ALA A 175 -7.22 13.49 -4.24
N MET A 176 -7.21 14.73 -3.77
CA MET A 176 -7.90 15.84 -4.42
C MET A 176 -7.46 16.04 -5.87
N MET A 177 -6.19 15.84 -6.19
CA MET A 177 -5.66 16.04 -7.54
C MET A 177 -6.23 15.03 -8.55
N PRO A 178 -6.17 13.69 -8.33
CA PRO A 178 -6.82 12.70 -9.19
C PRO A 178 -8.31 12.98 -9.40
N TYR A 179 -9.05 13.34 -8.35
CA TYR A 179 -10.46 13.66 -8.46
C TYR A 179 -10.73 14.93 -9.27
N ALA A 180 -9.95 16.00 -9.05
CA ALA A 180 -10.09 17.26 -9.81
C ALA A 180 -9.79 17.06 -11.30
N VAL A 181 -8.73 16.31 -11.63
CA VAL A 181 -8.39 16.00 -13.03
C VAL A 181 -9.45 15.12 -13.66
N ALA A 182 -9.94 14.12 -12.93
CA ALA A 182 -11.01 13.25 -13.42
C ALA A 182 -12.29 14.03 -13.73
N GLU A 183 -12.71 14.96 -12.88
CA GLU A 183 -13.85 15.83 -13.11
C GLU A 183 -13.67 16.67 -14.38
N LEU A 184 -12.51 17.32 -14.57
CA LEU A 184 -12.19 18.12 -15.74
C LEU A 184 -12.22 17.30 -17.05
N LEU A 185 -11.81 16.05 -17.00
CA LEU A 185 -11.68 15.18 -18.16
C LEU A 185 -12.89 14.26 -18.37
N ASN A 186 -13.90 14.34 -17.50
CA ASN A 186 -15.03 13.40 -17.45
C ASN A 186 -14.51 11.94 -17.36
N ALA A 187 -13.63 11.70 -16.41
CA ALA A 187 -13.01 10.41 -16.11
C ALA A 187 -13.50 9.89 -14.76
N ASN A 188 -13.27 8.62 -14.50
CA ASN A 188 -13.55 7.97 -13.22
C ASN A 188 -12.27 7.86 -12.38
N VAL A 189 -12.42 7.84 -11.07
CA VAL A 189 -11.40 7.49 -10.10
C VAL A 189 -11.86 6.23 -9.38
N VAL A 190 -11.05 5.20 -9.41
CA VAL A 190 -11.35 3.90 -8.81
C VAL A 190 -10.18 3.47 -7.94
N SER A 191 -10.43 3.13 -6.66
CA SER A 191 -9.42 2.48 -5.84
C SER A 191 -9.23 1.02 -6.28
N MET A 192 -8.00 0.57 -6.30
CA MET A 192 -7.70 -0.83 -6.59
C MET A 192 -8.03 -1.67 -5.35
N GLU A 193 -8.87 -2.69 -5.54
CA GLU A 193 -9.32 -3.56 -4.45
C GLU A 193 -8.14 -4.31 -3.82
N ASN A 194 -8.12 -4.39 -2.49
CA ASN A 194 -7.09 -5.09 -1.70
C ASN A 194 -5.65 -4.61 -1.91
N ALA A 195 -5.45 -3.42 -2.50
CA ALA A 195 -4.14 -2.83 -2.69
C ALA A 195 -3.96 -1.61 -1.79
N PHE A 196 -2.97 -1.67 -0.91
CA PHE A 196 -2.53 -0.54 -0.12
C PHE A 196 -1.02 -0.60 0.13
N TYR A 197 -0.44 0.55 0.40
CA TYR A 197 0.97 0.66 0.76
C TYR A 197 1.07 0.98 2.25
N PRO A 198 1.62 0.08 3.08
CA PRO A 198 1.84 0.38 4.49
C PRO A 198 2.91 1.45 4.63
N LYS A 199 2.67 2.41 5.51
CA LYS A 199 3.58 3.52 5.77
C LYS A 199 3.82 3.71 7.25
N MET A 200 4.99 4.22 7.59
CA MET A 200 5.40 4.45 8.97
C MET A 200 5.18 3.20 9.84
N VAL A 201 5.73 2.08 9.37
CA VAL A 201 5.62 0.79 10.05
C VAL A 201 6.51 0.80 11.28
N ILE A 202 5.93 0.58 12.47
CA ILE A 202 6.64 0.65 13.74
C ILE A 202 6.67 -0.71 14.44
N GLY A 203 7.86 -1.05 14.95
CA GLY A 203 8.08 -2.14 15.89
C GLY A 203 8.70 -1.66 17.20
N ILE A 204 8.49 -2.41 18.28
CA ILE A 204 9.10 -2.15 19.60
C ILE A 204 10.30 -3.08 19.78
N ASN A 205 11.43 -2.54 20.21
CA ASN A 205 12.61 -3.32 20.55
C ASN A 205 12.32 -4.16 21.82
N SER A 206 12.34 -5.49 21.68
CA SER A 206 12.09 -6.41 22.79
C SER A 206 13.13 -6.33 23.94
N ARG A 207 14.28 -5.70 23.67
CA ARG A 207 15.39 -5.52 24.62
C ARG A 207 15.50 -4.11 25.16
N SER A 208 14.49 -3.27 24.93
CA SER A 208 14.42 -1.93 25.49
C SER A 208 14.30 -2.00 27.02
N GLU A 209 14.96 -1.10 27.73
CA GLU A 209 14.74 -0.89 29.18
C GLU A 209 13.43 -0.12 29.45
N HIS A 210 12.79 0.44 28.39
CA HIS A 210 11.60 1.28 28.44
C HIS A 210 10.40 0.68 27.68
N VAL A 211 10.24 -0.66 27.70
CA VAL A 211 9.21 -1.37 26.93
C VAL A 211 7.80 -0.83 27.22
N GLU A 212 7.47 -0.59 28.48
CA GLU A 212 6.12 -0.11 28.84
C GLU A 212 5.87 1.32 28.31
N THR A 213 6.86 2.20 28.38
CA THR A 213 6.77 3.54 27.78
C THR A 213 6.64 3.47 26.26
N ALA A 214 7.36 2.56 25.61
CA ALA A 214 7.24 2.33 24.18
C ALA A 214 5.84 1.81 23.78
N LYS A 215 5.25 0.93 24.59
CA LYS A 215 3.85 0.48 24.39
C LYS A 215 2.86 1.62 24.58
N GLU A 216 3.03 2.47 25.59
CA GLU A 216 2.18 3.66 25.79
C GLU A 216 2.29 4.64 24.63
N PHE A 217 3.52 4.88 24.15
CA PHE A 217 3.73 5.70 22.96
C PHE A 217 3.04 5.10 21.72
N LEU A 218 3.13 3.79 21.51
CA LEU A 218 2.47 3.14 20.38
C LEU A 218 0.94 3.28 20.47
N ARG A 219 0.34 3.10 21.65
CA ARG A 219 -1.12 3.32 21.83
C ARG A 219 -1.50 4.78 21.54
N PHE A 220 -0.68 5.73 21.98
CA PHE A 220 -0.91 7.14 21.65
C PHE A 220 -0.74 7.40 20.15
N ALA A 221 0.26 6.80 19.50
CA ALA A 221 0.47 6.93 18.05
C ALA A 221 -0.69 6.36 17.21
N LEU A 222 -1.42 5.37 17.75
CA LEU A 222 -2.61 4.77 17.14
C LEU A 222 -3.93 5.42 17.59
N SER A 223 -3.89 6.41 18.49
CA SER A 223 -5.08 7.07 19.01
C SER A 223 -5.72 8.01 17.98
N GLU A 224 -7.03 8.26 18.13
CA GLU A 224 -7.76 9.26 17.36
C GLU A 224 -7.10 10.65 17.49
N GLU A 225 -6.64 11.01 18.69
CA GLU A 225 -6.03 12.31 18.98
C GLU A 225 -4.84 12.61 18.06
N LEU A 226 -3.89 11.66 17.96
CA LEU A 226 -2.71 11.87 17.12
C LEU A 226 -3.02 11.64 15.63
N GLN A 227 -3.80 10.61 15.33
CA GLN A 227 -4.07 10.21 13.95
C GLN A 227 -5.04 11.15 13.21
N SER A 228 -5.80 11.99 13.92
CA SER A 228 -6.61 13.05 13.31
C SER A 228 -5.80 14.24 12.80
N VAL A 229 -4.52 14.33 13.17
CA VAL A 229 -3.61 15.33 12.61
C VAL A 229 -3.18 14.87 11.22
N ASP A 230 -3.53 15.65 10.20
CA ASP A 230 -3.06 15.38 8.84
C ASP A 230 -1.55 15.67 8.72
N THR A 231 -0.78 14.63 8.53
CA THR A 231 0.69 14.71 8.37
C THR A 231 1.12 14.72 6.92
N TYR A 232 0.19 14.60 5.96
CA TYR A 232 0.45 14.48 4.51
C TYR A 232 1.31 13.27 4.12
N GLU A 233 1.47 12.29 5.02
CA GLU A 233 2.36 11.12 4.82
C GLU A 233 1.58 9.83 4.59
N GLY A 234 0.25 9.85 4.74
CA GLY A 234 -0.61 8.68 4.56
C GLY A 234 -1.98 8.83 5.19
N PHE A 235 -2.89 7.94 4.82
CA PHE A 235 -4.18 7.80 5.49
C PHE A 235 -3.99 7.16 6.86
N PRO A 236 -4.69 7.63 7.92
CA PRO A 236 -4.57 7.06 9.25
C PRO A 236 -5.17 5.66 9.33
N VAL A 237 -4.58 4.77 10.14
CA VAL A 237 -5.14 3.44 10.40
C VAL A 237 -6.21 3.45 11.50
N ASN A 238 -6.39 4.55 12.22
CA ASN A 238 -7.48 4.75 13.16
C ASN A 238 -8.76 5.10 12.39
N ALA A 239 -9.81 4.30 12.53
CA ALA A 239 -11.04 4.44 11.76
C ALA A 239 -11.73 5.81 11.95
N LYS A 240 -11.78 6.29 13.18
CA LYS A 240 -12.43 7.57 13.50
C LYS A 240 -11.60 8.77 13.05
N ALA A 241 -10.28 8.67 13.12
CA ALA A 241 -9.39 9.68 12.58
C ALA A 241 -9.52 9.78 11.05
N LEU A 242 -9.67 8.63 10.36
CA LEU A 242 -9.93 8.60 8.92
C LEU A 242 -11.23 9.33 8.57
N GLU A 243 -12.32 9.06 9.30
CA GLU A 243 -13.60 9.77 9.13
C GLU A 243 -13.46 11.27 9.37
N THR A 244 -12.70 11.66 10.40
CA THR A 244 -12.45 13.06 10.76
C THR A 244 -11.69 13.78 9.64
N GLN A 245 -10.62 13.18 9.12
CA GLN A 245 -9.85 13.75 8.02
C GLN A 245 -10.67 13.81 6.71
N ALA A 246 -11.52 12.80 6.45
CA ALA A 246 -12.39 12.78 5.28
C ALA A 246 -13.47 13.87 5.31
N ALA A 247 -13.83 14.39 6.49
CA ALA A 247 -14.83 15.42 6.67
C ALA A 247 -14.28 16.87 6.69
N ALA A 248 -12.95 17.02 6.76
CA ALA A 248 -12.27 18.32 6.85
C ALA A 248 -12.05 18.96 5.48
#